data_2b32a43dbee842e6a29ba3f3e9daf34b
#
_entry.id   2b32a43dbee842e6a29ba3f3e9daf34b
#
_cell.length_a   1.000
_cell.length_b   1.000
_cell.length_c   1.000
_cell.angle_alpha   90.00
_cell.angle_beta   90.00
_cell.angle_gamma   90.00
#
_symmetry.space_group_name_H-M   'P 1'
#
loop_
_entity.id
_entity.type
_entity.pdbx_description
1 polymer ?
#
loop_
_entity_poly.entity_id
_entity_poly.type
_entity_poly.pdbx_seq_one_letter_code
_entity_poly.pdbx_strand_id
1 'polypeptide(L)'
;MKSLSLKTAGPFLLLTFIYFIVGFLTTVNGQCQGPLKIAFLSEATTMRNSLTTLISFAFFLGYLLNSSRTGRMLNLIGYKRTLIRSLIVMVEGLVFYTASAFCAEYAGDAGVVVNGDFVPFGYFVFLMGSFLMGTAAAMLQVVINPYIAAYPLPGTSAVQRMNFTCAVNSFGTTIAPLFVTGIMFAGVPLNSVTASQLTLPFILMTLCIVVTTITTRRLALPDIEGTRTASAEASVSTSSKESTKSVWSFRNLKYGVITIFFYVGTEVSIGNNINLHAMELTVGGVALSPALLATLYWGGFLIGRMVSASMKNVKPRPMLITVTLGAIALMIVAMLTAVSYTHLRAHETD
;
A
#
# COMPACT_ATOMS: atom_id res chain seq x y z
N MET A 1 -14.25 21.68 26.99
CA MET A 1 -13.31 21.09 26.02
C MET A 1 -11.96 21.74 26.23
N LYS A 2 -10.95 21.00 26.76
CA LYS A 2 -9.58 21.53 26.83
C LYS A 2 -9.10 21.71 25.38
N SER A 3 -8.68 22.91 25.04
CA SER A 3 -8.10 23.20 23.71
C SER A 3 -6.95 22.23 23.44
N LEU A 4 -7.03 21.49 22.34
CA LEU A 4 -5.96 20.59 21.92
C LEU A 4 -4.72 21.46 21.65
N SER A 5 -3.67 21.30 22.44
CA SER A 5 -2.42 22.04 22.22
C SER A 5 -1.83 21.61 20.88
N LEU A 6 -1.44 22.57 20.03
CA LEU A 6 -0.71 22.32 18.77
C LEU A 6 0.53 21.44 18.98
N LYS A 7 1.15 21.52 20.16
CA LYS A 7 2.29 20.66 20.54
C LYS A 7 1.93 19.16 20.62
N THR A 8 0.67 18.83 20.94
CA THR A 8 0.20 17.45 21.04
C THR A 8 -0.48 17.00 19.75
N ALA A 9 -1.23 17.89 19.07
CA ALA A 9 -1.92 17.57 17.84
C ALA A 9 -0.96 17.46 16.62
N GLY A 10 0.06 18.31 16.55
CA GLY A 10 0.98 18.36 15.41
C GLY A 10 1.66 17.02 15.10
N PRO A 11 2.31 16.36 16.06
CA PRO A 11 2.93 15.06 15.84
C PRO A 11 1.92 13.96 15.43
N PHE A 12 0.71 13.96 15.99
CA PHE A 12 -0.35 13.02 15.62
C PHE A 12 -0.80 13.24 14.17
N LEU A 13 -0.99 14.48 13.76
CA LEU A 13 -1.35 14.83 12.37
C LEU A 13 -0.24 14.44 11.39
N LEU A 14 1.03 14.63 11.77
CA LEU A 14 2.16 14.20 10.95
C LEU A 14 2.17 12.67 10.77
N LEU A 15 1.97 11.89 11.83
CA LEU A 15 1.90 10.43 11.75
C LEU A 15 0.72 9.98 10.86
N THR A 16 -0.43 10.65 11.00
CA THR A 16 -1.60 10.40 10.18
C THR A 16 -1.34 10.74 8.71
N PHE A 17 -0.64 11.85 8.43
CA PHE A 17 -0.24 12.22 7.08
C PHE A 17 0.77 11.23 6.48
N ILE A 18 1.74 10.74 7.25
CA ILE A 18 2.64 9.69 6.78
C ILE A 18 1.86 8.41 6.44
N TYR A 19 0.83 8.10 7.21
CA TYR A 19 -0.01 6.94 6.94
C TYR A 19 -0.88 7.12 5.69
N PHE A 20 -1.35 8.35 5.42
CA PHE A 20 -1.96 8.73 4.13
C PHE A 20 -0.99 8.46 2.98
N ILE A 21 0.26 8.92 3.08
CA ILE A 21 1.31 8.70 2.08
C ILE A 21 1.50 7.21 1.81
N VAL A 22 1.53 6.37 2.85
CA VAL A 22 1.67 4.91 2.68
C VAL A 22 0.54 4.35 1.83
N GLY A 23 -0.72 4.67 2.13
CA GLY A 23 -1.86 4.21 1.34
C GLY A 23 -1.83 4.73 -0.09
N PHE A 24 -1.56 6.01 -0.26
CA PHE A 24 -1.47 6.67 -1.56
C PHE A 24 -0.39 6.03 -2.44
N LEU A 25 0.86 5.95 -1.97
CA LEU A 25 1.98 5.41 -2.76
C LEU A 25 1.87 3.90 -3.02
N THR A 26 1.31 3.14 -2.08
CA THR A 26 1.01 1.71 -2.29
C THR A 26 0.06 1.53 -3.47
N THR A 27 -1.00 2.33 -3.51
CA THR A 27 -1.99 2.27 -4.60
C THR A 27 -1.44 2.84 -5.90
N VAL A 28 -0.66 3.92 -5.87
CA VAL A 28 0.05 4.45 -7.06
C VAL A 28 0.91 3.35 -7.68
N ASN A 29 1.69 2.60 -6.90
CA ASN A 29 2.49 1.49 -7.41
C ASN A 29 1.63 0.43 -8.14
N GLY A 30 0.49 0.06 -7.57
CA GLY A 30 -0.44 -0.88 -8.19
C GLY A 30 -1.10 -0.32 -9.47
N GLN A 31 -1.49 0.94 -9.45
CA GLN A 31 -2.13 1.60 -10.60
C GLN A 31 -1.17 1.88 -11.77
N CYS A 32 0.12 2.03 -11.50
CA CYS A 32 1.14 2.16 -12.53
C CYS A 32 1.36 0.88 -13.35
N GLN A 33 0.87 -0.29 -12.93
CA GLN A 33 1.06 -1.54 -13.68
C GLN A 33 0.54 -1.46 -15.11
N GLY A 34 -0.68 -0.93 -15.31
CA GLY A 34 -1.26 -0.76 -16.65
C GLY A 34 -0.41 0.13 -17.56
N PRO A 35 -0.14 1.38 -17.17
CA PRO A 35 0.75 2.28 -17.90
C PRO A 35 2.15 1.70 -18.16
N LEU A 36 2.76 1.08 -17.15
CA LEU A 36 4.10 0.50 -17.28
C LEU A 36 4.15 -0.74 -18.21
N LYS A 37 3.06 -1.51 -18.26
CA LYS A 37 2.88 -2.59 -19.25
C LYS A 37 3.02 -2.06 -20.69
N ILE A 38 2.59 -0.84 -20.92
CA ILE A 38 2.65 -0.19 -22.24
C ILE A 38 4.01 0.46 -22.45
N ALA A 39 4.50 1.22 -21.45
CA ALA A 39 5.74 1.99 -21.57
C ALA A 39 7.01 1.13 -21.66
N PHE A 40 7.08 -0.01 -20.94
CA PHE A 40 8.28 -0.85 -20.88
C PHE A 40 8.13 -2.21 -21.58
N LEU A 41 6.91 -2.71 -21.72
CA LEU A 41 6.66 -4.08 -22.17
C LEU A 41 5.82 -4.10 -23.46
N SER A 42 5.92 -3.05 -24.29
CA SER A 42 5.20 -2.95 -25.57
C SER A 42 5.64 -4.05 -26.54
N GLU A 43 6.92 -4.40 -26.56
CA GLU A 43 7.50 -5.42 -27.44
C GLU A 43 7.38 -6.84 -26.87
N ALA A 44 7.10 -6.99 -25.59
CA ALA A 44 6.90 -8.29 -24.96
C ALA A 44 5.53 -8.85 -25.35
N THR A 45 5.48 -10.12 -25.72
CA THR A 45 4.26 -10.83 -26.14
C THR A 45 3.91 -11.96 -25.20
N THR A 46 4.80 -12.92 -25.02
CA THR A 46 4.58 -14.14 -24.27
C THR A 46 4.56 -13.91 -22.75
N MET A 47 5.53 -13.12 -22.25
CA MET A 47 5.72 -12.90 -20.80
C MET A 47 5.11 -11.58 -20.30
N ARG A 48 4.46 -10.81 -21.16
CA ARG A 48 3.98 -9.45 -20.87
C ARG A 48 3.14 -9.34 -19.60
N ASN A 49 2.16 -10.22 -19.42
CA ASN A 49 1.28 -10.20 -18.25
C ASN A 49 2.02 -10.65 -16.98
N SER A 50 2.89 -11.66 -17.10
CA SER A 50 3.71 -12.14 -15.97
C SER A 50 4.67 -11.06 -15.48
N LEU A 51 5.37 -10.38 -16.39
CA LEU A 51 6.25 -9.26 -16.08
C LEU A 51 5.47 -8.09 -15.47
N THR A 52 4.27 -7.79 -15.97
CA THR A 52 3.43 -6.74 -15.38
C THR A 52 3.07 -7.05 -13.92
N THR A 53 2.71 -8.29 -13.62
CA THR A 53 2.36 -8.72 -12.26
C THR A 53 3.59 -8.72 -11.33
N LEU A 54 4.80 -8.91 -11.87
CA LEU A 54 6.05 -8.90 -11.11
C LEU A 54 6.30 -7.55 -10.41
N ILE A 55 5.73 -6.45 -10.90
CA ILE A 55 5.79 -5.12 -10.24
C ILE A 55 5.15 -5.19 -8.84
N SER A 56 3.93 -5.72 -8.74
CA SER A 56 3.28 -5.92 -7.44
C SER A 56 3.99 -6.97 -6.60
N PHE A 57 4.46 -8.05 -7.21
CA PHE A 57 5.21 -9.08 -6.51
C PHE A 57 6.47 -8.50 -5.85
N ALA A 58 7.27 -7.69 -6.56
CA ALA A 58 8.45 -7.03 -6.01
C ALA A 58 8.11 -6.13 -4.83
N PHE A 59 7.01 -5.36 -4.92
CA PHE A 59 6.53 -4.52 -3.85
C PHE A 59 6.19 -5.34 -2.58
N PHE A 60 5.37 -6.38 -2.72
CA PHE A 60 4.96 -7.21 -1.57
C PHE A 60 6.07 -8.13 -1.06
N LEU A 61 7.06 -8.46 -1.90
CA LEU A 61 8.28 -9.13 -1.45
C LEU A 61 9.06 -8.23 -0.46
N GLY A 62 9.09 -6.91 -0.70
CA GLY A 62 9.62 -5.93 0.24
C GLY A 62 8.94 -5.98 1.61
N TYR A 63 7.60 -6.09 1.63
CA TYR A 63 6.83 -6.28 2.86
C TYR A 63 7.21 -7.56 3.60
N LEU A 64 7.25 -8.68 2.88
CA LEU A 64 7.52 -10.00 3.45
C LEU A 64 8.89 -10.06 4.13
N LEU A 65 9.93 -9.60 3.43
CA LEU A 65 11.31 -9.77 3.88
C LEU A 65 11.70 -8.79 5.01
N ASN A 66 11.07 -7.61 5.05
CA ASN A 66 11.54 -6.54 5.94
C ASN A 66 10.63 -6.25 7.15
N SER A 67 9.39 -6.75 7.19
CA SER A 67 8.48 -6.53 8.34
C SER A 67 9.08 -7.02 9.66
N SER A 68 9.61 -8.25 9.70
CA SER A 68 10.21 -8.83 10.90
C SER A 68 11.52 -8.13 11.33
N ARG A 69 12.33 -7.72 10.34
CA ARG A 69 13.57 -6.95 10.60
C ARG A 69 13.25 -5.59 11.20
N THR A 70 12.19 -4.96 10.72
CA THR A 70 11.74 -3.66 11.22
C THR A 70 11.25 -3.75 12.67
N GLY A 71 10.54 -4.81 13.05
CA GLY A 71 10.15 -5.03 14.44
C GLY A 71 11.35 -5.10 15.38
N ARG A 72 12.42 -5.79 14.98
CA ARG A 72 13.68 -5.84 15.75
C ARG A 72 14.35 -4.46 15.80
N MET A 73 14.39 -3.75 14.68
CA MET A 73 14.95 -2.40 14.60
C MET A 73 14.19 -1.42 15.50
N LEU A 74 12.85 -1.51 15.52
CA LEU A 74 12.00 -0.70 16.39
C LEU A 74 12.36 -0.87 17.87
N ASN A 75 12.59 -2.10 18.32
CA ASN A 75 13.00 -2.40 19.68
C ASN A 75 14.40 -1.89 20.02
N LEU A 76 15.33 -1.88 19.03
CA LEU A 76 16.72 -1.47 19.24
C LEU A 76 16.91 0.06 19.24
N ILE A 77 16.29 0.78 18.31
CA ILE A 77 16.56 2.20 18.08
C ILE A 77 15.35 3.11 18.37
N GLY A 78 14.19 2.53 18.71
CA GLY A 78 12.96 3.24 19.05
C GLY A 78 12.16 3.78 17.86
N TYR A 79 10.96 4.31 18.14
CA TYR A 79 9.98 4.72 17.14
C TYR A 79 10.48 5.81 16.18
N LYS A 80 10.97 6.93 16.70
CA LYS A 80 11.36 8.08 15.88
C LYS A 80 12.48 7.75 14.90
N ARG A 81 13.52 7.05 15.35
CA ARG A 81 14.66 6.69 14.48
C ARG A 81 14.25 5.69 13.42
N THR A 82 13.40 4.72 13.78
CA THR A 82 12.88 3.74 12.83
C THR A 82 11.99 4.43 11.79
N LEU A 83 11.11 5.36 12.20
CA LEU A 83 10.26 6.15 11.31
C LEU A 83 11.09 6.94 10.29
N ILE A 84 12.15 7.63 10.73
CA ILE A 84 13.03 8.39 9.84
C ILE A 84 13.74 7.46 8.84
N ARG A 85 14.27 6.32 9.29
CA ARG A 85 14.89 5.34 8.38
C ARG A 85 13.90 4.81 7.35
N SER A 86 12.66 4.54 7.76
CA SER A 86 11.62 4.09 6.83
C SER A 86 11.30 5.13 5.75
N LEU A 87 11.26 6.42 6.13
CA LEU A 87 11.06 7.51 5.16
C LEU A 87 12.27 7.67 4.22
N ILE A 88 13.50 7.43 4.69
CA ILE A 88 14.69 7.45 3.83
C ILE A 88 14.61 6.33 2.79
N VAL A 89 14.26 5.09 3.19
CA VAL A 89 14.06 3.97 2.25
C VAL A 89 12.96 4.29 1.24
N MET A 90 11.91 5.02 1.64
CA MET A 90 10.86 5.48 0.72
C MET A 90 11.40 6.49 -0.31
N VAL A 91 12.26 7.42 0.10
CA VAL A 91 12.96 8.34 -0.82
C VAL A 91 13.84 7.55 -1.80
N GLU A 92 14.61 6.57 -1.31
CA GLU A 92 15.42 5.70 -2.18
C GLU A 92 14.55 4.99 -3.23
N GLY A 93 13.41 4.41 -2.85
CA GLY A 93 12.48 3.78 -3.77
C GLY A 93 11.95 4.73 -4.86
N LEU A 94 11.59 5.97 -4.49
CA LEU A 94 11.16 7.00 -5.45
C LEU A 94 12.29 7.49 -6.37
N VAL A 95 13.52 7.55 -5.86
CA VAL A 95 14.71 7.83 -6.68
C VAL A 95 14.91 6.74 -7.72
N PHE A 96 14.73 5.46 -7.36
CA PHE A 96 14.78 4.35 -8.34
C PHE A 96 13.66 4.44 -9.37
N TYR A 97 12.45 4.87 -9.00
CA TYR A 97 11.38 5.12 -9.96
C TYR A 97 11.74 6.23 -10.94
N THR A 98 12.30 7.33 -10.44
CA THR A 98 12.79 8.43 -11.29
C THR A 98 13.92 7.95 -12.21
N ALA A 99 14.90 7.22 -11.67
CA ALA A 99 16.00 6.65 -12.46
C ALA A 99 15.50 5.67 -13.53
N SER A 100 14.46 4.90 -13.25
CA SER A 100 13.82 4.01 -14.22
C SER A 100 13.28 4.78 -15.44
N ALA A 101 12.63 5.93 -15.19
CA ALA A 101 12.12 6.78 -16.26
C ALA A 101 13.26 7.36 -17.13
N PHE A 102 14.35 7.81 -16.50
CA PHE A 102 15.54 8.24 -17.23
C PHE A 102 16.22 7.11 -18.01
N CYS A 103 16.33 5.91 -17.43
CA CYS A 103 16.86 4.76 -18.15
C CYS A 103 16.03 4.43 -19.40
N ALA A 104 14.71 4.56 -19.34
CA ALA A 104 13.85 4.32 -20.50
C ALA A 104 14.02 5.41 -21.59
N GLU A 105 14.26 6.65 -21.17
CA GLU A 105 14.43 7.77 -22.11
C GLU A 105 15.78 7.78 -22.79
N TYR A 106 16.88 7.50 -22.06
CA TYR A 106 18.26 7.64 -22.57
C TYR A 106 18.93 6.30 -22.93
N ALA A 107 18.39 5.18 -22.49
CA ALA A 107 18.94 3.83 -22.70
C ALA A 107 17.83 2.81 -22.99
N GLY A 108 16.78 3.22 -23.71
CA GLY A 108 15.61 2.36 -24.01
C GLY A 108 15.97 1.11 -24.81
N ASP A 109 17.00 1.17 -25.68
CA ASP A 109 17.47 0.05 -26.50
C ASP A 109 18.34 -0.94 -25.69
N ALA A 110 18.74 -0.58 -24.45
CA ALA A 110 19.52 -1.46 -23.61
C ALA A 110 18.60 -2.32 -22.73
N GLY A 111 18.71 -3.62 -22.86
CA GLY A 111 17.84 -4.56 -22.14
C GLY A 111 18.33 -6.00 -22.20
N VAL A 112 17.50 -6.91 -21.77
CA VAL A 112 17.73 -8.35 -21.74
C VAL A 112 16.59 -9.06 -22.46
N VAL A 113 16.91 -10.10 -23.20
CA VAL A 113 15.90 -10.98 -23.81
C VAL A 113 15.53 -12.09 -22.82
N VAL A 114 14.26 -12.14 -22.43
CA VAL A 114 13.71 -13.15 -21.51
C VAL A 114 12.66 -13.96 -22.26
N ASN A 115 12.91 -15.24 -22.47
CA ASN A 115 12.04 -16.15 -23.24
C ASN A 115 11.62 -15.60 -24.64
N GLY A 116 12.53 -14.89 -25.30
CA GLY A 116 12.27 -14.30 -26.62
C GLY A 116 11.68 -12.90 -26.60
N ASP A 117 11.23 -12.41 -25.46
CA ASP A 117 10.71 -11.04 -25.29
C ASP A 117 11.84 -10.09 -24.83
N PHE A 118 11.96 -8.93 -25.47
CA PHE A 118 12.88 -7.86 -25.05
C PHE A 118 12.32 -7.13 -23.84
N VAL A 119 13.16 -6.97 -22.81
CA VAL A 119 12.83 -6.27 -21.56
C VAL A 119 13.89 -5.20 -21.29
N PRO A 120 13.56 -3.90 -21.31
CA PRO A 120 14.52 -2.82 -21.13
C PRO A 120 15.04 -2.76 -19.68
N PHE A 121 16.28 -2.31 -19.49
CA PHE A 121 16.87 -2.17 -18.15
C PHE A 121 16.07 -1.24 -17.23
N GLY A 122 15.41 -0.22 -17.77
CA GLY A 122 14.53 0.67 -17.02
C GLY A 122 13.44 -0.07 -16.25
N TYR A 123 12.91 -1.16 -16.80
CA TYR A 123 11.93 -2.01 -16.09
C TYR A 123 12.54 -2.66 -14.82
N PHE A 124 13.75 -3.19 -14.88
CA PHE A 124 14.41 -3.79 -13.70
C PHE A 124 14.75 -2.75 -12.63
N VAL A 125 15.13 -1.55 -13.05
CA VAL A 125 15.32 -0.41 -12.13
C VAL A 125 14.00 -0.05 -11.44
N PHE A 126 12.87 -0.09 -12.17
CA PHE A 126 11.53 0.11 -11.60
C PHE A 126 11.16 -1.00 -10.59
N LEU A 127 11.47 -2.26 -10.89
CA LEU A 127 11.25 -3.37 -9.95
C LEU A 127 12.01 -3.18 -8.63
N MET A 128 13.26 -2.72 -8.70
CA MET A 128 14.05 -2.41 -7.51
C MET A 128 13.39 -1.26 -6.71
N GLY A 129 12.93 -0.22 -7.40
CA GLY A 129 12.14 0.85 -6.79
C GLY A 129 10.87 0.32 -6.10
N SER A 130 10.12 -0.57 -6.76
CA SER A 130 8.93 -1.22 -6.18
C SER A 130 9.26 -2.02 -4.92
N PHE A 131 10.34 -2.78 -4.94
CA PHE A 131 10.82 -3.52 -3.76
C PHE A 131 11.16 -2.59 -2.59
N LEU A 132 11.88 -1.50 -2.84
CA LEU A 132 12.23 -0.50 -1.82
C LEU A 132 10.99 0.23 -1.30
N MET A 133 10.05 0.57 -2.17
CA MET A 133 8.78 1.20 -1.79
C MET A 133 7.95 0.27 -0.90
N GLY A 134 7.85 -1.02 -1.26
CA GLY A 134 7.19 -2.02 -0.43
C GLY A 134 7.87 -2.21 0.92
N THR A 135 9.20 -2.24 0.93
CA THR A 135 10.00 -2.27 2.17
C THR A 135 9.70 -1.06 3.06
N ALA A 136 9.73 0.15 2.51
CA ALA A 136 9.45 1.38 3.24
C ALA A 136 8.02 1.41 3.80
N ALA A 137 7.03 1.02 2.99
CA ALA A 137 5.64 0.98 3.40
C ALA A 137 5.41 -0.03 4.55
N ALA A 138 6.02 -1.22 4.47
CA ALA A 138 6.00 -2.19 5.56
C ALA A 138 6.66 -1.64 6.84
N MET A 139 7.83 -1.04 6.72
CA MET A 139 8.54 -0.41 7.83
C MET A 139 7.71 0.68 8.50
N LEU A 140 7.08 1.56 7.71
CA LEU A 140 6.20 2.61 8.22
C LEU A 140 4.99 2.06 8.96
N GLN A 141 4.34 1.02 8.44
CA GLN A 141 3.18 0.40 9.08
C GLN A 141 3.54 -0.27 10.41
N VAL A 142 4.69 -0.97 10.47
CA VAL A 142 5.19 -1.59 11.71
C VAL A 142 5.44 -0.55 12.80
N VAL A 143 5.86 0.67 12.43
CA VAL A 143 6.12 1.77 13.37
C VAL A 143 4.85 2.53 13.72
N ILE A 144 4.06 2.94 12.71
CA ILE A 144 2.96 3.89 12.90
C ILE A 144 1.78 3.25 13.63
N ASN A 145 1.43 2.01 13.33
CA ASN A 145 0.27 1.35 13.93
C ASN A 145 0.34 1.31 15.47
N PRO A 146 1.39 0.74 16.10
CA PRO A 146 1.49 0.76 17.55
C PRO A 146 1.70 2.17 18.09
N TYR A 147 2.39 3.04 17.35
CA TYR A 147 2.62 4.42 17.79
C TYR A 147 1.32 5.20 17.93
N ILE A 148 0.43 5.14 16.93
CA ILE A 148 -0.88 5.79 16.97
C ILE A 148 -1.78 5.18 18.04
N ALA A 149 -1.77 3.86 18.19
CA ALA A 149 -2.55 3.19 19.21
C ALA A 149 -2.15 3.64 20.62
N ALA A 150 -0.87 3.85 20.87
CA ALA A 150 -0.33 4.29 22.18
C ALA A 150 -0.20 5.82 22.33
N TYR A 151 -0.49 6.60 21.27
CA TYR A 151 -0.29 8.05 21.25
C TYR A 151 -1.13 8.75 22.34
N PRO A 152 -0.54 9.63 23.19
CA PRO A 152 -1.24 10.29 24.29
C PRO A 152 -2.09 11.49 23.81
N LEU A 153 -3.15 11.23 23.03
CA LEU A 153 -4.09 12.26 22.58
C LEU A 153 -5.28 12.34 23.55
N PRO A 154 -5.43 13.45 24.32
CA PRO A 154 -6.48 13.57 25.32
C PRO A 154 -7.89 13.42 24.72
N GLY A 155 -8.77 12.73 25.45
CA GLY A 155 -10.17 12.56 25.08
C GLY A 155 -10.41 11.57 23.94
N THR A 156 -9.40 10.78 23.53
CA THR A 156 -9.53 9.78 22.47
C THR A 156 -9.11 8.39 22.93
N SER A 157 -9.80 7.36 22.46
CA SER A 157 -9.39 5.97 22.64
C SER A 157 -8.39 5.54 21.56
N ALA A 158 -7.62 4.45 21.82
CA ALA A 158 -6.73 3.86 20.82
C ALA A 158 -7.49 3.49 19.53
N VAL A 159 -8.70 2.92 19.67
CA VAL A 159 -9.56 2.51 18.53
C VAL A 159 -9.96 3.72 17.70
N GLN A 160 -10.36 4.83 18.33
CA GLN A 160 -10.73 6.06 17.61
C GLN A 160 -9.55 6.63 16.82
N ARG A 161 -8.36 6.68 17.42
CA ARG A 161 -7.14 7.16 16.75
C ARG A 161 -6.77 6.28 15.55
N MET A 162 -6.82 4.95 15.74
CA MET A 162 -6.55 4.00 14.66
C MET A 162 -7.57 4.13 13.53
N ASN A 163 -8.87 4.18 13.84
CA ASN A 163 -9.93 4.30 12.83
C ASN A 163 -9.80 5.61 12.04
N PHE A 164 -9.53 6.72 12.70
CA PHE A 164 -9.30 8.00 12.03
C PHE A 164 -8.10 7.92 11.09
N THR A 165 -6.98 7.41 11.56
CA THR A 165 -5.75 7.27 10.75
C THR A 165 -5.94 6.30 9.59
N CYS A 166 -6.65 5.18 9.80
CA CYS A 166 -7.02 4.25 8.73
C CYS A 166 -7.98 4.86 7.70
N ALA A 167 -8.90 5.71 8.11
CA ALA A 167 -9.78 6.43 7.18
C ALA A 167 -8.98 7.41 6.29
N VAL A 168 -8.03 8.14 6.88
CA VAL A 168 -7.13 9.03 6.14
C VAL A 168 -6.21 8.25 5.19
N ASN A 169 -5.72 7.07 5.58
CA ASN A 169 -5.01 6.16 4.68
C ASN A 169 -5.89 5.73 3.51
N SER A 170 -7.15 5.35 3.77
CA SER A 170 -8.11 4.96 2.73
C SER A 170 -8.46 6.10 1.79
N PHE A 171 -8.49 7.32 2.27
CA PHE A 171 -8.64 8.49 1.39
C PHE A 171 -7.45 8.57 0.41
N GLY A 172 -6.22 8.33 0.88
CA GLY A 172 -5.04 8.23 0.02
C GLY A 172 -5.18 7.15 -1.06
N THR A 173 -5.61 5.94 -0.68
CA THR A 173 -5.82 4.85 -1.65
C THR A 173 -6.92 5.18 -2.68
N THR A 174 -7.97 5.90 -2.25
CA THR A 174 -9.11 6.26 -3.11
C THR A 174 -8.74 7.29 -4.18
N ILE A 175 -7.90 8.28 -3.84
CA ILE A 175 -7.51 9.33 -4.79
C ILE A 175 -6.35 8.91 -5.71
N ALA A 176 -5.58 7.89 -5.34
CA ALA A 176 -4.40 7.46 -6.08
C ALA A 176 -4.68 7.08 -7.55
N PRO A 177 -5.74 6.33 -7.90
CA PRO A 177 -6.05 6.04 -9.30
C PRO A 177 -6.34 7.30 -10.12
N LEU A 178 -7.04 8.28 -9.53
CA LEU A 178 -7.32 9.57 -10.18
C LEU A 178 -6.05 10.40 -10.36
N PHE A 179 -5.13 10.34 -9.41
CA PHE A 179 -3.82 10.98 -9.51
C PHE A 179 -3.00 10.38 -10.65
N VAL A 180 -2.96 9.06 -10.76
CA VAL A 180 -2.22 8.37 -11.81
C VAL A 180 -2.75 8.76 -13.20
N THR A 181 -4.07 8.67 -13.41
CA THR A 181 -4.66 8.98 -14.73
C THR A 181 -4.82 10.47 -15.01
N GLY A 182 -5.18 11.27 -13.99
CA GLY A 182 -5.49 12.69 -14.16
C GLY A 182 -4.29 13.62 -14.03
N ILE A 183 -3.18 13.18 -13.44
CA ILE A 183 -1.98 14.00 -13.22
C ILE A 183 -0.74 13.36 -13.86
N MET A 184 -0.43 12.10 -13.55
CA MET A 184 0.78 11.45 -14.09
C MET A 184 0.68 11.24 -15.61
N PHE A 185 -0.48 10.84 -16.10
CA PHE A 185 -0.74 10.55 -17.52
C PHE A 185 -1.85 11.45 -18.09
N ALA A 186 -2.00 12.67 -17.57
CA ALA A 186 -3.04 13.60 -17.99
C ALA A 186 -3.00 13.88 -19.50
N GLY A 187 -4.15 13.68 -20.17
CA GLY A 187 -4.30 13.94 -21.60
C GLY A 187 -3.59 12.95 -22.53
N VAL A 188 -2.99 11.89 -22.00
CA VAL A 188 -2.28 10.87 -22.80
C VAL A 188 -3.17 9.63 -22.91
N PRO A 189 -3.47 9.18 -24.14
CA PRO A 189 -4.13 7.89 -24.34
C PRO A 189 -3.27 6.75 -23.78
N LEU A 190 -3.90 5.76 -23.13
CA LEU A 190 -3.19 4.64 -22.51
C LEU A 190 -2.25 3.88 -23.47
N ASN A 191 -2.59 3.83 -24.74
CA ASN A 191 -1.79 3.16 -25.78
C ASN A 191 -0.54 3.94 -26.20
N SER A 192 -0.36 5.19 -25.78
CA SER A 192 0.78 6.04 -26.12
C SER A 192 1.57 6.53 -24.90
N VAL A 193 1.37 5.87 -23.75
CA VAL A 193 2.11 6.18 -22.52
C VAL A 193 3.59 5.88 -22.67
N THR A 194 4.43 6.86 -22.28
CA THR A 194 5.89 6.76 -22.26
C THR A 194 6.43 6.85 -20.84
N ALA A 195 7.60 6.27 -20.61
CA ALA A 195 8.22 6.28 -19.29
C ALA A 195 8.66 7.68 -18.84
N SER A 196 8.98 8.59 -19.77
CA SER A 196 9.38 9.99 -19.47
C SER A 196 8.31 10.78 -18.72
N GLN A 197 7.03 10.46 -18.92
CA GLN A 197 5.89 11.09 -18.24
C GLN A 197 5.89 10.82 -16.72
N LEU A 198 6.57 9.76 -16.27
CA LEU A 198 6.71 9.42 -14.85
C LEU A 198 7.74 10.28 -14.11
N THR A 199 8.66 10.92 -14.83
CA THR A 199 9.81 11.63 -14.24
C THR A 199 9.36 12.76 -13.31
N LEU A 200 8.56 13.70 -13.81
CA LEU A 200 8.12 14.84 -13.01
C LEU A 200 7.26 14.45 -11.79
N PRO A 201 6.23 13.59 -11.92
CA PRO A 201 5.46 13.13 -10.77
C PRO A 201 6.32 12.44 -9.70
N PHE A 202 7.28 11.59 -10.09
CA PHE A 202 8.14 10.92 -9.10
C PHE A 202 9.12 11.87 -8.43
N ILE A 203 9.64 12.88 -9.12
CA ILE A 203 10.46 13.95 -8.51
C ILE A 203 9.64 14.73 -7.48
N LEU A 204 8.41 15.13 -7.81
CA LEU A 204 7.54 15.86 -6.89
C LEU A 204 7.17 15.03 -5.65
N MET A 205 6.87 13.73 -5.84
CA MET A 205 6.63 12.82 -4.72
C MET A 205 7.90 12.64 -3.87
N THR A 206 9.06 12.51 -4.48
CA THR A 206 10.35 12.44 -3.77
C THR A 206 10.56 13.66 -2.90
N LEU A 207 10.34 14.87 -3.45
CA LEU A 207 10.47 16.12 -2.72
C LEU A 207 9.50 16.18 -1.54
N CYS A 208 8.24 15.77 -1.72
CA CYS A 208 7.25 15.68 -0.65
C CYS A 208 7.71 14.76 0.49
N ILE A 209 8.27 13.58 0.18
CA ILE A 209 8.78 12.66 1.20
C ILE A 209 10.04 13.20 1.89
N VAL A 210 10.92 13.88 1.16
CA VAL A 210 12.11 14.55 1.74
C VAL A 210 11.67 15.62 2.74
N VAL A 211 10.71 16.49 2.38
CA VAL A 211 10.14 17.50 3.29
C VAL A 211 9.50 16.84 4.52
N THR A 212 8.74 15.78 4.32
CA THR A 212 8.14 15.00 5.41
C THR A 212 9.21 14.40 6.33
N THR A 213 10.30 13.89 5.77
CA THR A 213 11.44 13.34 6.53
C THR A 213 12.12 14.41 7.37
N ILE A 214 12.37 15.60 6.79
CA ILE A 214 12.96 16.74 7.49
C ILE A 214 12.04 17.22 8.62
N THR A 215 10.74 17.33 8.35
CA THR A 215 9.72 17.69 9.35
C THR A 215 9.70 16.69 10.50
N THR A 216 9.72 15.38 10.19
CA THR A 216 9.77 14.30 11.19
C THR A 216 11.04 14.38 12.06
N ARG A 217 12.18 14.73 11.48
CA ARG A 217 13.44 14.93 12.24
C ARG A 217 13.35 16.08 13.23
N ARG A 218 12.76 17.21 12.81
CA ARG A 218 12.68 18.44 13.59
C ARG A 218 11.59 18.39 14.67
N LEU A 219 10.50 17.66 14.44
CA LEU A 219 9.36 17.59 15.35
C LEU A 219 9.71 16.72 16.57
N ALA A 220 9.39 17.22 17.77
CA ALA A 220 9.47 16.43 18.98
C ALA A 220 8.33 15.43 19.01
N LEU A 221 8.62 14.19 18.67
CA LEU A 221 7.68 13.08 18.79
C LEU A 221 7.71 12.56 20.23
N PRO A 222 6.56 12.38 20.90
CA PRO A 222 6.53 11.85 22.27
C PRO A 222 7.14 10.44 22.31
N ASP A 223 8.00 10.21 23.29
CA ASP A 223 8.49 8.85 23.58
C ASP A 223 7.34 8.05 24.19
N ILE A 224 7.08 6.87 23.62
CA ILE A 224 6.13 5.92 24.18
C ILE A 224 6.89 5.03 25.14
N GLU A 225 6.61 5.21 26.45
CA GLU A 225 7.11 4.33 27.49
C GLU A 225 6.61 2.90 27.25
N GLY A 226 7.51 1.96 27.16
CA GLY A 226 7.21 0.54 26.93
C GLY A 226 8.24 -0.19 26.08
N THR A 227 8.95 0.51 25.21
CA THR A 227 9.99 -0.13 24.36
C THR A 227 11.37 -0.08 25.03
N ARG A 228 11.64 0.91 25.88
CA ARG A 228 12.92 1.02 26.60
C ARG A 228 13.00 0.18 27.87
N THR A 229 11.89 0.01 28.59
CA THR A 229 11.84 -0.79 29.82
C THR A 229 12.06 -2.27 29.56
N ALA A 230 11.50 -2.84 28.48
CA ALA A 230 11.75 -4.23 28.12
C ALA A 230 13.21 -4.52 27.76
N SER A 231 13.95 -3.54 27.20
CA SER A 231 15.37 -3.72 26.85
C SER A 231 16.31 -3.40 28.02
N ALA A 232 15.92 -2.51 28.93
CA ALA A 232 16.69 -2.16 30.13
C ALA A 232 16.49 -3.17 31.26
N GLU A 233 15.29 -3.72 31.44
CA GLU A 233 14.99 -4.77 32.42
C GLU A 233 15.56 -6.13 31.98
N ALA A 234 15.68 -6.40 30.68
CA ALA A 234 16.36 -7.60 30.19
C ALA A 234 17.88 -7.60 30.46
N SER A 235 18.47 -6.43 30.76
CA SER A 235 19.90 -6.32 31.11
C SER A 235 20.17 -6.27 32.62
N VAL A 236 19.16 -6.19 33.49
CA VAL A 236 19.33 -6.05 34.95
C VAL A 236 18.73 -7.21 35.74
N SER A 237 17.81 -7.99 35.19
CA SER A 237 17.25 -9.15 35.88
C SER A 237 17.87 -10.47 35.49
N THR A 238 19.09 -10.70 35.94
CA THR A 238 19.65 -12.05 36.16
C THR A 238 19.04 -12.62 37.45
N SER A 239 17.78 -12.96 37.48
CA SER A 239 17.19 -14.04 38.27
C SER A 239 15.67 -13.98 38.28
N SER A 240 15.07 -14.55 37.31
CA SER A 240 13.88 -15.40 37.38
C SER A 240 13.70 -16.06 36.02
N LYS A 241 13.83 -17.38 35.98
CA LYS A 241 13.42 -18.24 34.86
C LYS A 241 11.91 -18.18 34.69
N GLU A 242 11.35 -17.06 34.25
CA GLU A 242 10.05 -17.08 33.59
C GLU A 242 10.28 -17.55 32.16
N SER A 243 9.82 -18.74 31.89
CA SER A 243 9.73 -19.36 30.57
C SER A 243 9.04 -18.36 29.63
N THR A 244 9.82 -17.61 28.85
CA THR A 244 9.30 -16.74 27.79
C THR A 244 8.62 -17.61 26.74
N LYS A 245 7.31 -17.81 26.92
CA LYS A 245 6.49 -18.51 25.94
C LYS A 245 6.67 -17.83 24.59
N SER A 246 7.05 -18.60 23.59
CA SER A 246 7.16 -18.09 22.20
C SER A 246 5.86 -17.37 21.82
N VAL A 247 5.97 -16.23 21.12
CA VAL A 247 4.82 -15.47 20.60
C VAL A 247 3.87 -16.38 19.79
N TRP A 248 4.41 -17.38 19.14
CA TRP A 248 3.67 -18.40 18.39
C TRP A 248 2.89 -19.40 19.26
N SER A 249 3.05 -19.40 20.58
CA SER A 249 2.24 -20.23 21.47
C SER A 249 0.79 -19.73 21.60
N PHE A 250 0.54 -18.44 21.27
CA PHE A 250 -0.79 -17.86 21.36
C PHE A 250 -1.65 -18.24 20.14
N ARG A 251 -2.70 -19.04 20.40
CA ARG A 251 -3.62 -19.54 19.36
C ARG A 251 -4.27 -18.40 18.55
N ASN A 252 -4.72 -17.34 19.21
CA ASN A 252 -5.36 -16.21 18.56
C ASN A 252 -4.42 -15.48 17.59
N LEU A 253 -3.12 -15.40 17.90
CA LEU A 253 -2.14 -14.81 17.01
C LEU A 253 -1.98 -15.64 15.73
N LYS A 254 -1.87 -16.97 15.85
CA LYS A 254 -1.74 -17.87 14.69
C LYS A 254 -2.90 -17.70 13.72
N TYR A 255 -4.14 -17.76 14.23
CA TYR A 255 -5.32 -17.56 13.40
C TYR A 255 -5.43 -16.14 12.86
N GLY A 256 -5.05 -15.13 13.63
CA GLY A 256 -5.00 -13.75 13.17
C GLY A 256 -4.05 -13.55 11.99
N VAL A 257 -2.85 -14.13 12.03
CA VAL A 257 -1.88 -14.09 10.94
C VAL A 257 -2.43 -14.75 9.67
N ILE A 258 -3.02 -15.95 9.80
CA ILE A 258 -3.62 -16.67 8.67
C ILE A 258 -4.78 -15.86 8.07
N THR A 259 -5.66 -15.32 8.91
CA THR A 259 -6.80 -14.51 8.45
C THR A 259 -6.34 -13.25 7.71
N ILE A 260 -5.36 -12.52 8.25
CA ILE A 260 -4.81 -11.32 7.61
C ILE A 260 -4.12 -11.68 6.28
N PHE A 261 -3.41 -12.79 6.20
CA PHE A 261 -2.78 -13.25 4.97
C PHE A 261 -3.80 -13.43 3.84
N PHE A 262 -4.87 -14.17 4.08
CA PHE A 262 -5.91 -14.36 3.07
C PHE A 262 -6.70 -13.08 2.77
N TYR A 263 -7.00 -12.29 3.80
CA TYR A 263 -7.70 -11.01 3.63
C TYR A 263 -6.92 -10.03 2.76
N VAL A 264 -5.67 -9.74 3.12
CA VAL A 264 -4.83 -8.79 2.36
C VAL A 264 -4.53 -9.34 0.97
N GLY A 265 -4.28 -10.65 0.84
CA GLY A 265 -4.10 -11.30 -0.46
C GLY A 265 -5.28 -11.07 -1.38
N THR A 266 -6.51 -11.28 -0.91
CA THR A 266 -7.74 -11.04 -1.68
C THR A 266 -7.94 -9.55 -1.97
N GLU A 267 -7.81 -8.68 -0.97
CA GLU A 267 -7.95 -7.21 -1.10
C GLU A 267 -7.05 -6.67 -2.21
N VAL A 268 -5.78 -6.99 -2.16
CA VAL A 268 -4.79 -6.45 -3.10
C VAL A 268 -4.93 -7.08 -4.48
N SER A 269 -5.19 -8.38 -4.56
CA SER A 269 -5.38 -9.06 -5.84
C SER A 269 -6.57 -8.48 -6.60
N ILE A 270 -7.70 -8.24 -5.94
CA ILE A 270 -8.86 -7.61 -6.57
C ILE A 270 -8.51 -6.17 -6.98
N GLY A 271 -7.93 -5.37 -6.06
CA GLY A 271 -7.64 -3.95 -6.31
C GLY A 271 -6.65 -3.70 -7.46
N ASN A 272 -5.71 -4.60 -7.68
CA ASN A 272 -4.76 -4.50 -8.80
C ASN A 272 -5.35 -5.07 -10.10
N ASN A 273 -6.01 -6.22 -10.02
CA ASN A 273 -6.54 -6.89 -11.21
C ASN A 273 -7.77 -6.16 -11.79
N ILE A 274 -8.56 -5.46 -10.99
CA ILE A 274 -9.71 -4.68 -11.50
C ILE A 274 -9.26 -3.63 -12.52
N ASN A 275 -8.08 -3.04 -12.33
CA ASN A 275 -7.51 -2.07 -13.25
C ASN A 275 -7.08 -2.73 -14.57
N LEU A 276 -6.38 -3.86 -14.49
CA LEU A 276 -5.94 -4.61 -15.67
C LEU A 276 -7.12 -5.19 -16.43
N HIS A 277 -8.10 -5.74 -15.74
CA HIS A 277 -9.31 -6.30 -16.33
C HIS A 277 -10.18 -5.22 -17.01
N ALA A 278 -10.30 -4.04 -16.40
CA ALA A 278 -11.03 -2.93 -16.98
C ALA A 278 -10.44 -2.42 -18.31
N MET A 279 -9.13 -2.57 -18.52
CA MET A 279 -8.48 -2.22 -19.80
C MET A 279 -8.89 -3.14 -20.95
N GLU A 280 -9.37 -4.33 -20.65
CA GLU A 280 -9.76 -5.35 -21.63
C GLU A 280 -11.29 -5.39 -21.86
N LEU A 281 -12.06 -4.67 -21.02
CA LEU A 281 -13.52 -4.70 -21.08
C LEU A 281 -14.11 -3.49 -21.79
N THR A 282 -15.05 -3.77 -22.68
CA THR A 282 -15.98 -2.80 -23.26
C THR A 282 -17.40 -3.22 -22.95
N VAL A 283 -18.21 -2.30 -22.42
CA VAL A 283 -19.63 -2.53 -22.15
C VAL A 283 -20.46 -1.63 -23.03
N GLY A 284 -21.33 -2.22 -23.87
CA GLY A 284 -22.15 -1.47 -24.81
C GLY A 284 -21.35 -0.65 -25.84
N GLY A 285 -20.14 -1.11 -26.22
CA GLY A 285 -19.26 -0.39 -27.13
C GLY A 285 -18.46 0.74 -26.49
N VAL A 286 -18.61 0.98 -25.18
CA VAL A 286 -17.87 2.00 -24.44
C VAL A 286 -16.77 1.34 -23.58
N ALA A 287 -15.53 1.79 -23.73
CA ALA A 287 -14.42 1.35 -22.90
C ALA A 287 -14.63 1.81 -21.45
N LEU A 288 -14.50 0.88 -20.50
CA LEU A 288 -14.57 1.20 -19.08
C LEU A 288 -13.33 1.97 -18.64
N SER A 289 -13.51 2.97 -17.78
CA SER A 289 -12.40 3.69 -17.18
C SER A 289 -11.76 2.86 -16.06
N PRO A 290 -10.52 2.35 -16.23
CA PRO A 290 -9.82 1.60 -15.18
C PRO A 290 -9.68 2.40 -13.87
N ALA A 291 -9.39 3.70 -14.00
CA ALA A 291 -9.25 4.58 -12.84
C ALA A 291 -10.55 4.75 -12.06
N LEU A 292 -11.69 4.87 -12.76
CA LEU A 292 -12.99 4.98 -12.10
C LEU A 292 -13.32 3.71 -11.32
N LEU A 293 -13.14 2.54 -11.91
CA LEU A 293 -13.41 1.26 -11.23
C LEU A 293 -12.50 1.04 -10.03
N ALA A 294 -11.21 1.35 -10.16
CA ALA A 294 -10.27 1.30 -9.05
C ALA A 294 -10.65 2.29 -7.94
N THR A 295 -11.05 3.51 -8.30
CA THR A 295 -11.51 4.53 -7.34
C THR A 295 -12.77 4.09 -6.61
N LEU A 296 -13.73 3.49 -7.30
CA LEU A 296 -14.95 2.94 -6.68
C LEU A 296 -14.62 1.79 -5.73
N TYR A 297 -13.70 0.90 -6.11
CA TYR A 297 -13.25 -0.19 -5.25
C TYR A 297 -12.60 0.34 -3.96
N TRP A 298 -11.59 1.21 -4.06
CA TRP A 298 -10.92 1.77 -2.90
C TRP A 298 -11.80 2.75 -2.10
N GLY A 299 -12.70 3.47 -2.78
CA GLY A 299 -13.73 4.30 -2.16
C GLY A 299 -14.71 3.51 -1.30
N GLY A 300 -15.05 2.28 -1.71
CA GLY A 300 -15.83 1.34 -0.92
C GLY A 300 -15.16 1.02 0.43
N PHE A 301 -13.83 0.86 0.46
CA PHE A 301 -13.08 0.70 1.72
C PHE A 301 -13.15 1.94 2.61
N LEU A 302 -13.04 3.13 2.04
CA LEU A 302 -13.17 4.38 2.79
C LEU A 302 -14.56 4.47 3.44
N ILE A 303 -15.62 4.27 2.66
CA ILE A 303 -17.00 4.32 3.15
C ILE A 303 -17.23 3.24 4.22
N GLY A 304 -16.82 2.01 3.96
CA GLY A 304 -16.95 0.89 4.90
C GLY A 304 -16.25 1.16 6.24
N ARG A 305 -15.05 1.75 6.22
CA ARG A 305 -14.31 2.13 7.43
C ARG A 305 -14.98 3.28 8.19
N MET A 306 -15.54 4.27 7.48
CA MET A 306 -16.28 5.37 8.10
C MET A 306 -17.58 4.88 8.75
N VAL A 307 -18.36 4.03 8.06
CA VAL A 307 -19.56 3.40 8.60
C VAL A 307 -19.23 2.57 9.83
N SER A 308 -18.19 1.73 9.74
CA SER A 308 -17.72 0.91 10.86
C SER A 308 -17.30 1.76 12.08
N ALA A 309 -16.59 2.86 11.84
CA ALA A 309 -16.17 3.78 12.91
C ALA A 309 -17.37 4.46 13.62
N SER A 310 -18.48 4.65 12.90
CA SER A 310 -19.70 5.25 13.42
C SER A 310 -20.54 4.27 14.26
N MET A 311 -20.34 2.97 14.10
CA MET A 311 -21.11 1.91 14.78
C MET A 311 -20.56 1.62 16.19
N LYS A 312 -20.86 2.51 17.14
CA LYS A 312 -20.30 2.45 18.52
C LYS A 312 -20.71 1.21 19.34
N ASN A 313 -21.86 0.59 19.06
CA ASN A 313 -22.46 -0.45 19.90
C ASN A 313 -22.40 -1.87 19.29
N VAL A 314 -21.77 -2.04 18.14
CA VAL A 314 -21.69 -3.35 17.48
C VAL A 314 -20.45 -4.10 17.94
N LYS A 315 -20.64 -5.34 18.40
CA LYS A 315 -19.52 -6.20 18.78
C LYS A 315 -18.69 -6.57 17.55
N PRO A 316 -17.36 -6.62 17.64
CA PRO A 316 -16.48 -6.90 16.48
C PRO A 316 -16.77 -8.23 15.77
N ARG A 317 -17.14 -9.28 16.53
CA ARG A 317 -17.37 -10.63 15.98
C ARG A 317 -18.57 -10.71 15.04
N PRO A 318 -19.80 -10.27 15.42
CA PRO A 318 -20.93 -10.24 14.49
C PRO A 318 -20.64 -9.39 13.25
N MET A 319 -20.01 -8.23 13.43
CA MET A 319 -19.65 -7.33 12.34
C MET A 319 -18.73 -8.01 11.32
N LEU A 320 -17.68 -8.69 11.79
CA LEU A 320 -16.77 -9.44 10.91
C LEU A 320 -17.52 -10.53 10.13
N ILE A 321 -18.40 -11.29 10.79
CA ILE A 321 -19.21 -12.35 10.16
C ILE A 321 -20.11 -11.75 9.07
N THR A 322 -20.84 -10.67 9.37
CA THR A 322 -21.74 -10.02 8.41
C THR A 322 -21.01 -9.51 7.17
N VAL A 323 -19.87 -8.84 7.36
CA VAL A 323 -19.06 -8.32 6.25
C VAL A 323 -18.49 -9.45 5.40
N THR A 324 -18.01 -10.53 6.04
CA THR A 324 -17.46 -11.70 5.32
C THR A 324 -18.53 -12.41 4.51
N LEU A 325 -19.70 -12.65 5.09
CA LEU A 325 -20.83 -13.28 4.37
C LEU A 325 -21.32 -12.39 3.22
N GLY A 326 -21.39 -11.08 3.42
CA GLY A 326 -21.74 -10.13 2.37
C GLY A 326 -20.73 -10.14 1.22
N ALA A 327 -19.43 -10.19 1.52
CA ALA A 327 -18.39 -10.28 0.50
C ALA A 327 -18.49 -11.59 -0.30
N ILE A 328 -18.72 -12.73 0.37
CA ILE A 328 -18.93 -14.03 -0.30
C ILE A 328 -20.15 -13.97 -1.22
N ALA A 329 -21.27 -13.43 -0.75
CA ALA A 329 -22.50 -13.31 -1.55
C ALA A 329 -22.26 -12.44 -2.80
N LEU A 330 -21.60 -11.30 -2.66
CA LEU A 330 -21.25 -10.43 -3.79
C LEU A 330 -20.30 -11.11 -4.80
N MET A 331 -19.33 -11.88 -4.32
CA MET A 331 -18.45 -12.66 -5.22
C MET A 331 -19.20 -13.74 -5.99
N ILE A 332 -20.14 -14.43 -5.34
CA ILE A 332 -20.99 -15.41 -6.02
C ILE A 332 -21.85 -14.72 -7.11
N VAL A 333 -22.47 -13.58 -6.79
CA VAL A 333 -23.24 -12.81 -7.77
C VAL A 333 -22.35 -12.38 -8.94
N ALA A 334 -21.14 -11.87 -8.67
CA ALA A 334 -20.20 -11.47 -9.71
C ALA A 334 -19.80 -12.65 -10.62
N MET A 335 -19.56 -13.83 -10.06
CA MET A 335 -19.25 -15.04 -10.83
C MET A 335 -20.43 -15.47 -11.73
N LEU A 336 -21.64 -15.47 -11.19
CA LEU A 336 -22.84 -15.86 -11.96
C LEU A 336 -23.14 -14.87 -13.09
N THR A 337 -22.99 -13.58 -12.86
CA THR A 337 -23.18 -12.55 -13.89
C THR A 337 -22.11 -12.62 -14.99
N ALA A 338 -20.85 -12.86 -14.64
CA ALA A 338 -19.76 -13.02 -15.60
C ALA A 338 -20.00 -14.23 -16.51
N VAL A 339 -20.43 -15.36 -15.98
CA VAL A 339 -20.75 -16.58 -16.77
C VAL A 339 -21.93 -16.32 -17.71
N SER A 340 -22.99 -15.65 -17.23
CA SER A 340 -24.14 -15.30 -18.07
C SER A 340 -23.77 -14.41 -19.23
N TYR A 341 -22.85 -13.44 -19.03
CA TYR A 341 -22.40 -12.52 -20.09
C TYR A 341 -21.55 -13.22 -21.16
N THR A 342 -20.70 -14.17 -20.78
CA THR A 342 -19.90 -14.96 -21.75
C THR A 342 -20.78 -15.88 -22.59
N HIS A 343 -21.84 -16.46 -22.02
CA HIS A 343 -22.81 -17.25 -22.77
C HIS A 343 -23.63 -16.43 -23.78
N LEU A 344 -24.08 -15.22 -23.38
CA LEU A 344 -24.81 -14.34 -24.29
C LEU A 344 -23.96 -13.90 -25.47
N ARG A 345 -22.66 -13.58 -25.26
CA ARG A 345 -21.75 -13.18 -26.31
C ARG A 345 -21.40 -14.33 -27.28
N ALA A 346 -21.37 -15.56 -26.82
CA ALA A 346 -21.18 -16.73 -27.67
C ALA A 346 -22.36 -16.95 -28.64
N HIS A 347 -23.58 -16.59 -28.25
CA HIS A 347 -24.78 -16.65 -29.07
C HIS A 347 -24.95 -15.48 -30.08
N GLU A 348 -24.23 -14.37 -29.87
CA GLU A 348 -24.26 -13.23 -30.80
C GLU A 348 -23.22 -13.38 -31.95
N THR A 349 -22.32 -14.37 -31.86
CA THR A 349 -21.27 -14.65 -32.88
C THR A 349 -21.57 -15.86 -33.78
N ASP A 350 -22.70 -16.55 -33.58
CA ASP A 350 -23.28 -17.54 -34.49
C ASP A 350 -24.40 -16.90 -35.34
#